data_2c290b129530b51836566729bca725f7
#
_entry.id   2c290b129530b51836566729bca725f7
#
_cell.length_a   1.000
_cell.length_b   1.000
_cell.length_c   1.000
_cell.angle_alpha   90.00
_cell.angle_beta   90.00
_cell.angle_gamma   90.00
#
_symmetry.space_group_name_H-M   'P 1'
#
loop_
_entity.id
_entity.type
_entity.pdbx_description
1 polymer ?
#
loop_
_entity_poly.entity_id
_entity_poly.type
_entity_poly.pdbx_seq_one_letter_code
_entity_poly.pdbx_strand_id
1 'polypeptide(L)'
;MKAKHVMSTVIILALVALLGLSSVYTINTGQEAVIQRFGQYIDTVTKPGINYKIPLIDKKTVVDVNSVHRIEFGFATVPENQGGIFEQGNTAGSQQYMDDFNASKMLTGDENIAVVETIVQYQIKNPKDYLFQVDNMESTLRTVAESTIRRVVANHTLDEALTENKSAIQSEIMTDLQA
;
A
#
# COMPACT_ATOMS: atom_id res chain seq x y z
N MET A 1 -28.81 47.84 -20.64
CA MET A 1 -27.72 47.61 -19.64
C MET A 1 -28.13 46.67 -18.50
N LYS A 2 -29.33 46.79 -17.92
CA LYS A 2 -29.79 45.95 -16.76
C LYS A 2 -29.77 44.44 -17.00
N ALA A 3 -30.14 43.97 -18.20
CA ALA A 3 -30.18 42.53 -18.52
C ALA A 3 -28.77 41.87 -18.52
N LYS A 4 -27.73 42.59 -18.94
CA LYS A 4 -26.34 42.08 -18.90
C LYS A 4 -25.82 41.92 -17.48
N HIS A 5 -26.17 42.84 -16.58
CA HIS A 5 -25.79 42.76 -15.17
C HIS A 5 -26.51 41.63 -14.44
N VAL A 6 -27.80 41.43 -14.72
CA VAL A 6 -28.58 40.30 -14.17
C VAL A 6 -27.99 38.96 -14.62
N MET A 7 -27.67 38.81 -15.90
CA MET A 7 -27.05 37.58 -16.42
C MET A 7 -25.69 37.33 -15.84
N SER A 8 -24.86 38.36 -15.66
CA SER A 8 -23.56 38.25 -15.00
C SER A 8 -23.71 37.82 -13.53
N THR A 9 -24.66 38.39 -12.79
CA THR A 9 -24.93 38.02 -11.39
C THR A 9 -25.39 36.57 -11.28
N VAL A 10 -26.25 36.10 -12.16
CA VAL A 10 -26.70 34.70 -12.18
C VAL A 10 -25.54 33.74 -12.47
N ILE A 11 -24.65 34.08 -13.41
CA ILE A 11 -23.46 33.27 -13.71
C ILE A 11 -22.52 33.18 -12.52
N ILE A 12 -22.26 34.31 -11.86
CA ILE A 12 -21.40 34.33 -10.65
C ILE A 12 -22.00 33.48 -9.53
N LEU A 13 -23.31 33.59 -9.31
CA LEU A 13 -24.00 32.85 -8.28
C LEU A 13 -24.02 31.33 -8.56
N ALA A 14 -24.18 30.96 -9.82
CA ALA A 14 -24.08 29.56 -10.27
C ALA A 14 -22.65 29.02 -10.11
N LEU A 15 -21.63 29.81 -10.40
CA LEU A 15 -20.23 29.46 -10.22
C LEU A 15 -19.89 29.25 -8.75
N VAL A 16 -20.35 30.13 -7.86
CA VAL A 16 -20.17 30.02 -6.40
C VAL A 16 -20.88 28.79 -5.85
N ALA A 17 -22.10 28.50 -6.32
CA ALA A 17 -22.83 27.31 -5.92
C ALA A 17 -22.11 26.01 -6.36
N LEU A 18 -21.58 25.98 -7.59
CA LEU A 18 -20.83 24.86 -8.14
C LEU A 18 -19.52 24.61 -7.37
N LEU A 19 -18.81 25.68 -6.99
CA LEU A 19 -17.62 25.60 -6.12
C LEU A 19 -17.97 25.12 -4.72
N GLY A 20 -19.09 25.56 -4.15
CA GLY A 20 -19.57 25.10 -2.84
C GLY A 20 -19.86 23.60 -2.81
N LEU A 21 -20.52 23.07 -3.83
CA LEU A 21 -20.81 21.64 -3.94
C LEU A 21 -19.53 20.80 -4.13
N SER A 22 -18.52 21.32 -4.80
CA SER A 22 -17.22 20.65 -4.98
C SER A 22 -16.33 20.70 -3.73
N SER A 23 -16.69 21.48 -2.72
CA SER A 23 -15.96 21.63 -1.46
C SER A 23 -16.16 20.46 -0.50
N VAL A 24 -17.30 19.75 -0.59
CA VAL A 24 -17.69 18.70 0.35
C VAL A 24 -17.13 17.35 -0.09
N TYR A 25 -16.60 16.57 0.87
CA TYR A 25 -16.19 15.19 0.63
C TYR A 25 -16.44 14.33 1.87
N THR A 26 -16.50 13.02 1.68
CA THR A 26 -16.72 12.06 2.76
C THR A 26 -15.47 11.20 2.94
N ILE A 27 -15.20 10.86 4.20
CA ILE A 27 -14.17 9.90 4.63
C ILE A 27 -14.89 8.73 5.30
N ASN A 28 -14.57 7.51 4.89
CA ASN A 28 -15.10 6.30 5.50
C ASN A 28 -14.34 5.98 6.79
N THR A 29 -14.96 5.17 7.66
CA THR A 29 -14.29 4.64 8.85
C THR A 29 -13.09 3.79 8.45
N GLY A 30 -11.94 4.00 9.11
CA GLY A 30 -10.68 3.31 8.79
C GLY A 30 -9.85 3.98 7.68
N GLN A 31 -10.33 5.11 7.16
CA GLN A 31 -9.60 5.92 6.17
C GLN A 31 -9.22 7.27 6.76
N GLU A 32 -8.11 7.80 6.31
CA GLU A 32 -7.67 9.16 6.60
C GLU A 32 -7.42 9.92 5.30
N ALA A 33 -7.73 11.21 5.29
CA ALA A 33 -7.52 12.06 4.14
C ALA A 33 -6.38 13.05 4.38
N VAL A 34 -5.36 12.99 3.56
CA VAL A 34 -4.26 13.95 3.55
C VAL A 34 -4.62 15.08 2.60
N ILE A 35 -4.61 16.30 3.12
CA ILE A 35 -4.92 17.53 2.37
C ILE A 35 -3.62 18.22 1.97
N GLN A 36 -3.48 18.44 0.68
CA GLN A 36 -2.36 19.17 0.08
C GLN A 36 -2.89 20.44 -0.56
N ARG A 37 -2.20 21.56 -0.30
CA ARG A 37 -2.46 22.85 -0.94
C ARG A 37 -1.28 23.25 -1.80
N PHE A 38 -1.47 23.36 -3.10
CA PHE A 38 -0.39 23.60 -4.07
C PHE A 38 0.78 22.60 -3.94
N GLY A 39 0.51 21.36 -3.56
CA GLY A 39 1.51 20.32 -3.34
C GLY A 39 2.12 20.27 -1.93
N GLN A 40 1.89 21.29 -1.10
CA GLN A 40 2.35 21.32 0.28
C GLN A 40 1.35 20.59 1.19
N TYR A 41 1.86 19.78 2.12
CA TYR A 41 1.04 19.19 3.18
C TYR A 41 0.46 20.27 4.08
N ILE A 42 -0.84 20.19 4.34
CA ILE A 42 -1.55 21.11 5.25
C ILE A 42 -2.03 20.36 6.48
N ASP A 43 -2.79 19.28 6.30
CA ASP A 43 -3.42 18.56 7.42
C ASP A 43 -3.76 17.12 7.05
N THR A 44 -3.92 16.29 8.07
CA THR A 44 -4.46 14.93 7.94
C THR A 44 -5.78 14.84 8.69
N VAL A 45 -6.86 14.63 7.95
CA VAL A 45 -8.21 14.51 8.50
C VAL A 45 -8.47 13.05 8.86
N THR A 46 -8.56 12.79 10.17
CA THR A 46 -8.79 11.44 10.74
C THR A 46 -10.26 11.17 11.06
N LYS A 47 -11.10 12.22 11.07
CA LYS A 47 -12.50 12.09 11.43
C LYS A 47 -13.33 11.57 10.26
N PRO A 48 -14.01 10.40 10.42
CA PRO A 48 -14.94 9.90 9.42
C PRO A 48 -16.16 10.81 9.29
N GLY A 49 -16.77 10.80 8.12
CA GLY A 49 -17.97 11.57 7.81
C GLY A 49 -17.70 12.70 6.82
N ILE A 50 -18.53 13.72 6.89
CA ILE A 50 -18.52 14.86 5.95
C ILE A 50 -17.44 15.86 6.37
N ASN A 51 -16.54 16.15 5.44
CA ASN A 51 -15.46 17.12 5.61
C ASN A 51 -15.45 18.13 4.46
N TYR A 52 -14.74 19.25 4.65
CA TYR A 52 -14.68 20.34 3.69
C TYR A 52 -13.24 20.57 3.23
N LYS A 53 -13.08 20.91 1.95
CA LYS A 53 -11.81 21.33 1.35
C LYS A 53 -12.04 22.57 0.48
N ILE A 54 -10.99 23.33 0.21
CA ILE A 54 -11.08 24.46 -0.74
C ILE A 54 -11.00 23.86 -2.16
N PRO A 55 -12.07 23.97 -2.96
CA PRO A 55 -12.05 23.45 -4.33
C PRO A 55 -10.97 24.16 -5.14
N LEU A 56 -10.43 23.49 -6.17
CA LEU A 56 -9.37 23.95 -7.08
C LEU A 56 -7.96 24.10 -6.43
N ILE A 57 -7.86 24.40 -5.15
CA ILE A 57 -6.59 24.65 -4.46
C ILE A 57 -6.13 23.42 -3.67
N ASP A 58 -7.07 22.76 -2.98
CA ASP A 58 -6.78 21.62 -2.13
C ASP A 58 -6.97 20.30 -2.89
N LYS A 59 -5.90 19.51 -2.95
CA LYS A 59 -5.92 18.11 -3.39
C LYS A 59 -6.07 17.23 -2.16
N LYS A 60 -7.05 16.33 -2.18
CA LYS A 60 -7.19 15.28 -1.16
C LYS A 60 -6.64 13.95 -1.68
N THR A 61 -5.92 13.24 -0.84
CA THR A 61 -5.54 11.84 -1.06
C THR A 61 -6.05 11.02 0.12
N VAL A 62 -6.89 10.03 -0.16
CA VAL A 62 -7.44 9.15 0.89
C VAL A 62 -6.54 7.94 1.00
N VAL A 63 -6.14 7.61 2.22
CA VAL A 63 -5.30 6.46 2.56
C VAL A 63 -6.09 5.58 3.52
N ASP A 64 -6.12 4.28 3.25
CA ASP A 64 -6.71 3.31 4.16
C ASP A 64 -5.68 2.92 5.22
N VAL A 65 -5.95 3.29 6.47
CA VAL A 65 -5.06 3.03 7.60
C VAL A 65 -5.47 1.78 8.39
N ASN A 66 -6.63 1.22 8.08
CA ASN A 66 -7.14 0.03 8.77
C ASN A 66 -6.87 -1.26 8.00
N SER A 67 -6.61 -1.16 6.71
CA SER A 67 -6.31 -2.31 5.86
C SER A 67 -4.90 -2.85 6.13
N VAL A 68 -4.81 -4.18 6.21
CA VAL A 68 -3.54 -4.90 6.25
C VAL A 68 -3.12 -5.19 4.81
N HIS A 69 -2.00 -4.61 4.42
CA HIS A 69 -1.34 -4.88 3.15
C HIS A 69 -0.41 -6.07 3.29
N ARG A 70 -0.22 -6.83 2.21
CA ARG A 70 0.69 -7.97 2.20
C ARG A 70 1.62 -7.89 1.00
N ILE A 71 2.87 -8.29 1.23
CA ILE A 71 3.88 -8.46 0.18
C ILE A 71 4.33 -9.91 0.24
N GLU A 72 4.26 -10.60 -0.88
CA GLU A 72 4.66 -11.99 -1.04
C GLU A 72 6.10 -12.04 -1.54
N PHE A 73 6.92 -12.92 -0.94
CA PHE A 73 8.31 -13.16 -1.32
C PHE A 73 8.51 -14.62 -1.65
N GLY A 74 9.21 -14.88 -2.76
CA GLY A 74 9.50 -16.24 -3.24
C GLY A 74 8.38 -16.88 -4.04
N PHE A 75 7.19 -16.33 -3.99
CA PHE A 75 6.04 -16.75 -4.78
C PHE A 75 5.16 -15.54 -5.11
N ALA A 76 4.28 -15.70 -6.10
CA ALA A 76 3.25 -14.71 -6.41
C ALA A 76 1.90 -15.41 -6.56
N THR A 77 0.89 -14.87 -5.91
CA THR A 77 -0.50 -15.32 -6.10
C THR A 77 -1.05 -14.68 -7.36
N VAL A 78 -1.38 -15.49 -8.37
CA VAL A 78 -2.00 -15.01 -9.61
C VAL A 78 -3.50 -14.84 -9.38
N PRO A 79 -4.07 -13.65 -9.58
CA PRO A 79 -5.52 -13.49 -9.48
C PRO A 79 -6.23 -14.26 -10.61
N GLU A 80 -7.30 -14.94 -10.27
CA GLU A 80 -8.09 -15.86 -11.12
C GLU A 80 -8.54 -15.25 -12.48
N ASN A 81 -8.51 -13.92 -12.62
CA ASN A 81 -8.96 -13.21 -13.83
C ASN A 81 -7.89 -12.97 -14.91
N GLN A 82 -6.66 -13.47 -14.74
CA GLN A 82 -5.61 -13.38 -15.76
C GLN A 82 -5.25 -14.72 -16.40
N GLY A 83 -6.10 -15.72 -16.27
CA GLY A 83 -5.98 -16.96 -17.02
C GLY A 83 -6.12 -16.71 -18.51
N GLY A 84 -5.00 -16.80 -19.24
CA GLY A 84 -4.97 -16.75 -20.69
C GLY A 84 -5.86 -17.84 -21.28
N ILE A 85 -6.43 -17.57 -22.46
CA ILE A 85 -7.41 -18.34 -23.25
C ILE A 85 -6.97 -19.79 -23.63
N PHE A 86 -6.03 -20.40 -22.93
CA PHE A 86 -5.47 -21.69 -23.35
C PHE A 86 -5.35 -22.76 -22.25
N GLU A 87 -6.18 -22.73 -21.19
CA GLU A 87 -6.29 -23.95 -20.37
C GLU A 87 -7.73 -24.21 -19.94
N GLN A 88 -8.38 -25.00 -20.79
CA GLN A 88 -9.63 -25.68 -20.49
C GLN A 88 -9.31 -26.93 -19.64
N GLY A 89 -9.14 -26.73 -18.36
CA GLY A 89 -8.95 -27.79 -17.38
C GLY A 89 -9.68 -27.46 -16.10
N ASN A 90 -10.81 -28.12 -15.87
CA ASN A 90 -11.63 -28.10 -14.68
C ASN A 90 -10.79 -28.16 -13.39
N THR A 91 -10.58 -27.02 -12.74
CA THR A 91 -10.25 -26.98 -11.30
C THR A 91 -10.85 -25.74 -10.68
N ALA A 92 -12.08 -25.88 -10.24
CA ALA A 92 -12.70 -24.91 -9.34
C ALA A 92 -11.87 -24.82 -8.05
N GLY A 93 -11.28 -23.63 -7.79
CA GLY A 93 -10.77 -23.28 -6.47
C GLY A 93 -9.28 -23.43 -6.20
N SER A 94 -8.41 -23.65 -7.17
CA SER A 94 -6.96 -23.60 -6.94
C SER A 94 -6.42 -22.21 -7.24
N GLN A 95 -6.00 -21.49 -6.20
CA GLN A 95 -5.13 -20.32 -6.36
C GLN A 95 -3.86 -20.79 -7.09
N GLN A 96 -3.61 -20.24 -8.25
CA GLN A 96 -2.43 -20.59 -9.03
C GLN A 96 -1.26 -19.79 -8.45
N TYR A 97 -0.30 -20.49 -7.86
CA TYR A 97 0.95 -19.91 -7.36
C TYR A 97 1.99 -19.97 -8.48
N MET A 98 2.63 -18.87 -8.77
CA MET A 98 3.83 -18.83 -9.59
C MET A 98 5.04 -18.71 -8.67
N ASP A 99 5.90 -19.72 -8.68
CA ASP A 99 7.14 -19.70 -7.93
C ASP A 99 8.12 -18.73 -8.60
N ASP A 100 8.56 -17.72 -7.87
CA ASP A 100 9.71 -16.91 -8.29
C ASP A 100 10.99 -17.55 -7.77
N PHE A 101 11.45 -18.59 -8.47
CA PHE A 101 12.63 -19.38 -8.11
C PHE A 101 13.91 -18.56 -7.91
N ASN A 102 14.02 -17.38 -8.49
CA ASN A 102 15.21 -16.55 -8.34
C ASN A 102 15.16 -15.72 -7.05
N ALA A 103 13.97 -15.24 -6.68
CA ALA A 103 13.77 -14.48 -5.44
C ALA A 103 13.70 -15.37 -4.20
N SER A 104 13.21 -16.62 -4.35
CA SER A 104 13.03 -17.55 -3.23
C SER A 104 14.30 -18.24 -2.77
N LYS A 105 15.32 -18.42 -3.65
CA LYS A 105 16.57 -19.09 -3.31
C LYS A 105 17.49 -18.19 -2.51
N MET A 106 17.86 -18.64 -1.32
CA MET A 106 18.77 -17.93 -0.42
C MET A 106 19.84 -18.87 0.10
N LEU A 107 21.04 -18.35 0.35
CA LEU A 107 22.14 -19.08 0.96
C LEU A 107 22.04 -18.94 2.48
N THR A 108 22.12 -20.05 3.18
CA THR A 108 22.16 -20.10 4.65
C THR A 108 23.60 -19.96 5.16
N GLY A 109 23.77 -19.74 6.46
CA GLY A 109 25.08 -19.58 7.10
C GLY A 109 25.99 -20.82 7.05
N ASP A 110 25.42 -21.98 6.81
CA ASP A 110 26.13 -23.26 6.61
C ASP A 110 26.28 -23.63 5.13
N GLU A 111 26.23 -22.63 4.23
CA GLU A 111 26.46 -22.75 2.78
C GLU A 111 25.45 -23.64 2.05
N ASN A 112 24.28 -23.88 2.64
CA ASN A 112 23.19 -24.59 1.97
C ASN A 112 22.26 -23.62 1.22
N ILE A 113 21.61 -24.12 0.17
CA ILE A 113 20.58 -23.35 -0.55
C ILE A 113 19.21 -23.68 0.02
N ALA A 114 18.56 -22.70 0.61
CA ALA A 114 17.19 -22.78 1.08
C ALA A 114 16.23 -22.08 0.12
N VAL A 115 15.03 -22.63 -0.05
CA VAL A 115 13.91 -21.94 -0.69
C VAL A 115 13.09 -21.29 0.42
N VAL A 116 13.06 -19.97 0.43
CA VAL A 116 12.38 -19.17 1.45
C VAL A 116 11.17 -18.48 0.86
N GLU A 117 10.00 -18.88 1.32
CA GLU A 117 8.72 -18.29 0.98
C GLU A 117 8.14 -17.64 2.22
N THR A 118 7.80 -16.37 2.11
CA THR A 118 7.25 -15.63 3.24
C THR A 118 6.31 -14.52 2.81
N ILE A 119 5.45 -14.10 3.72
CA ILE A 119 4.53 -12.98 3.55
C ILE A 119 4.84 -11.96 4.62
N VAL A 120 5.16 -10.74 4.18
CA VAL A 120 5.27 -9.58 5.07
C VAL A 120 3.95 -8.84 5.06
N GLN A 121 3.33 -8.72 6.22
CA GLN A 121 2.11 -7.95 6.42
C GLN A 121 2.46 -6.63 7.09
N TYR A 122 1.91 -5.54 6.56
CA TYR A 122 2.10 -4.22 7.11
C TYR A 122 0.82 -3.39 7.09
N GLN A 123 0.77 -2.37 7.93
CA GLN A 123 -0.33 -1.44 8.04
C GLN A 123 0.21 -0.01 8.03
N ILE A 124 -0.50 0.90 7.36
CA ILE A 124 -0.08 2.29 7.26
C ILE A 124 -0.49 3.01 8.56
N LYS A 125 0.49 3.38 9.37
CA LYS A 125 0.26 4.09 10.63
C LYS A 125 0.15 5.60 10.44
N ASN A 126 0.95 6.16 9.54
CA ASN A 126 1.01 7.60 9.30
C ASN A 126 0.86 7.89 7.79
N PRO A 127 -0.33 8.32 7.34
CA PRO A 127 -0.57 8.60 5.92
C PRO A 127 0.30 9.73 5.35
N LYS A 128 0.71 10.70 6.17
CA LYS A 128 1.59 11.78 5.74
C LYS A 128 2.96 11.21 5.34
N ASP A 129 3.57 10.42 6.22
CA ASP A 129 4.89 9.85 5.96
C ASP A 129 4.84 8.87 4.79
N TYR A 130 3.78 8.08 4.70
CA TYR A 130 3.52 7.19 3.59
C TYR A 130 3.49 7.89 2.23
N LEU A 131 2.91 9.09 2.15
CA LEU A 131 2.73 9.82 0.88
C LEU A 131 3.90 10.74 0.52
N PHE A 132 4.70 11.18 1.50
CA PHE A 132 5.68 12.25 1.26
C PHE A 132 7.13 11.87 1.54
N GLN A 133 7.38 10.82 2.32
CA GLN A 133 8.76 10.44 2.65
C GLN A 133 9.35 9.43 1.69
N VAL A 134 8.54 8.61 1.06
CA VAL A 134 9.00 7.55 0.15
C VAL A 134 8.23 7.63 -1.16
N ASP A 135 8.99 7.66 -2.25
CA ASP A 135 8.43 7.53 -3.60
C ASP A 135 8.11 6.07 -3.85
N ASN A 136 7.08 5.52 -4.09
CA ASN A 136 6.76 4.10 -4.25
C ASN A 136 7.12 3.22 -3.02
N MET A 137 6.35 3.43 -1.95
CA MET A 137 6.51 2.70 -0.68
C MET A 137 6.52 1.18 -0.84
N GLU A 138 5.66 0.63 -1.70
CA GLU A 138 5.55 -0.82 -1.90
C GLU A 138 6.84 -1.40 -2.47
N SER A 139 7.40 -0.79 -3.49
CA SER A 139 8.67 -1.21 -4.10
C SER A 139 9.85 -1.09 -3.12
N THR A 140 9.90 0.02 -2.38
CA THR A 140 10.95 0.25 -1.38
C THR A 140 10.85 -0.78 -0.25
N LEU A 141 9.66 -0.99 0.29
CA LEU A 141 9.43 -1.96 1.34
C LEU A 141 9.75 -3.40 0.87
N ARG A 142 9.41 -3.74 -0.37
CA ARG A 142 9.79 -5.03 -0.98
C ARG A 142 11.31 -5.20 -0.98
N THR A 143 12.05 -4.23 -1.47
CA THR A 143 13.52 -4.30 -1.54
C THR A 143 14.17 -4.39 -0.15
N VAL A 144 13.71 -3.58 0.80
CA VAL A 144 14.19 -3.60 2.18
C VAL A 144 13.88 -4.95 2.85
N ALA A 145 12.66 -5.44 2.71
CA ALA A 145 12.27 -6.72 3.28
C ALA A 145 13.07 -7.89 2.67
N GLU A 146 13.24 -7.92 1.34
CA GLU A 146 14.05 -8.95 0.68
C GLU A 146 15.50 -8.94 1.20
N SER A 147 16.12 -7.78 1.28
CA SER A 147 17.50 -7.67 1.78
C SER A 147 17.63 -8.08 3.25
N THR A 148 16.65 -7.73 4.09
CA THR A 148 16.61 -8.10 5.50
C THR A 148 16.41 -9.60 5.67
N ILE A 149 15.44 -10.20 4.96
CA ILE A 149 15.21 -11.65 5.00
C ILE A 149 16.45 -12.40 4.57
N ARG A 150 17.08 -12.00 3.46
CA ARG A 150 18.31 -12.63 2.96
C ARG A 150 19.46 -12.53 3.94
N ARG A 151 19.63 -11.38 4.60
CA ARG A 151 20.66 -11.16 5.61
C ARG A 151 20.44 -12.04 6.85
N VAL A 152 19.22 -12.10 7.37
CA VAL A 152 18.90 -12.91 8.55
C VAL A 152 19.05 -14.40 8.23
N VAL A 153 18.54 -14.87 7.08
CA VAL A 153 18.69 -16.28 6.65
C VAL A 153 20.16 -16.66 6.49
N ALA A 154 21.00 -15.77 5.96
CA ALA A 154 22.44 -16.02 5.81
C ALA A 154 23.20 -16.10 7.14
N ASN A 155 22.64 -15.60 8.23
CA ASN A 155 23.22 -15.70 9.57
C ASN A 155 22.80 -16.98 10.32
N HIS A 156 21.85 -17.74 9.80
CA HIS A 156 21.34 -18.97 10.42
C HIS A 156 21.64 -20.20 9.58
N THR A 157 21.71 -21.35 10.23
CA THR A 157 21.87 -22.64 9.56
C THR A 157 20.53 -23.10 8.94
N LEU A 158 20.62 -24.03 7.97
CA LEU A 158 19.43 -24.63 7.38
C LEU A 158 18.57 -25.34 8.43
N ASP A 159 19.21 -26.04 9.37
CA ASP A 159 18.52 -26.74 10.47
C ASP A 159 17.75 -25.77 11.36
N GLU A 160 18.32 -24.62 11.72
CA GLU A 160 17.63 -23.58 12.48
C GLU A 160 16.44 -23.00 11.73
N ALA A 161 16.58 -22.79 10.42
CA ALA A 161 15.51 -22.27 9.59
C ALA A 161 14.31 -23.24 9.42
N LEU A 162 14.56 -24.56 9.49
CA LEU A 162 13.56 -25.61 9.32
C LEU A 162 12.89 -26.06 10.63
N THR A 163 13.54 -25.82 11.78
CA THR A 163 13.13 -26.38 13.07
C THR A 163 12.53 -25.34 14.04
N GLU A 164 12.78 -25.51 15.33
CA GLU A 164 12.19 -24.71 16.42
C GLU A 164 12.60 -23.24 16.41
N ASN A 165 13.70 -22.89 15.74
CA ASN A 165 14.19 -21.51 15.68
C ASN A 165 13.49 -20.65 14.60
N LYS A 166 12.58 -21.20 13.81
CA LYS A 166 11.83 -20.45 12.80
C LYS A 166 11.12 -19.23 13.39
N SER A 167 10.54 -19.34 14.57
CA SER A 167 9.86 -18.22 15.24
C SER A 167 10.85 -17.14 15.71
N ALA A 168 12.07 -17.51 16.12
CA ALA A 168 13.11 -16.56 16.47
C ALA A 168 13.61 -15.79 15.24
N ILE A 169 13.84 -16.49 14.13
CA ILE A 169 14.21 -15.89 12.84
C ILE A 169 13.13 -14.90 12.36
N GLN A 170 11.85 -15.27 12.47
CA GLN A 170 10.73 -14.37 12.13
C GLN A 170 10.74 -13.11 13.02
N SER A 171 10.98 -13.25 14.32
CA SER A 171 11.04 -12.13 15.25
C SER A 171 12.23 -11.21 14.97
N GLU A 172 13.37 -11.76 14.58
CA GLU A 172 14.55 -11.01 14.18
C GLU A 172 14.28 -10.21 12.90
N ILE A 173 13.72 -10.85 11.86
CA ILE A 173 13.32 -10.17 10.62
C ILE A 173 12.36 -9.03 10.93
N MET A 174 11.35 -9.27 11.78
CA MET A 174 10.36 -8.25 12.14
C MET A 174 11.01 -7.06 12.86
N THR A 175 11.93 -7.33 13.79
CA THR A 175 12.64 -6.28 14.55
C THR A 175 13.48 -5.42 13.62
N ASP A 176 14.21 -6.05 12.71
CA ASP A 176 15.07 -5.37 11.73
C ASP A 176 14.30 -4.55 10.70
N LEU A 177 13.08 -5.00 10.34
CA LEU A 177 12.21 -4.23 9.44
C LEU A 177 11.56 -3.01 10.11
N GLN A 178 11.54 -2.96 11.45
CA GLN A 178 10.94 -1.86 12.22
C GLN A 178 11.98 -0.84 12.71
N ALA A 179 13.27 -1.13 12.54
CA ALA A 179 14.37 -0.25 12.96
C ALA A 179 14.65 0.86 11.95
#